data_c3088946a035b9c59a525c2f4f2e0eb3
#
_entry.id   c3088946a035b9c59a525c2f4f2e0eb3
#
_cell.length_a   1.000
_cell.length_b   1.000
_cell.length_c   1.000
_cell.angle_alpha   90.00
_cell.angle_beta   90.00
_cell.angle_gamma   90.00
#
_symmetry.space_group_name_H-M   'P 1'
#
loop_
_entity.id
_entity.type
_entity.pdbx_description
1 polymer ?
#
loop_
_entity_poly.entity_id
_entity_poly.type
_entity_poly.pdbx_seq_one_letter_code
_entity_poly.pdbx_strand_id
1 'polypeptide(L)'
;ARFLDAPRLSSEGRSFPVTITREEIKTQSVRGKVIEPGYAWVRLSQFQERTVDDFVRKIEEVYKQEPNLKGLVLDLRNDPGGLLDAAVAISAAFLPENVKVVSTDGQLAESKAVFNASPEFYLRRGGGDPLKRLPAALKSVPLVVLVNEGSASASEIVAGALQDHKRATVMGAQTFGKGSVQTVRPLGPDTGLKLTTARYYTPSGKSIQAKGIVPDVLVDETAEGSPFASLRT
;
A
#
# COMPACT_ATOMS: atom_id res chain seq x y z
N ALA A 1 5.13 -31.12 4.37
CA ALA A 1 6.09 -30.17 4.96
C ALA A 1 7.47 -30.48 4.39
N ARG A 2 8.13 -29.51 3.76
CA ARG A 2 9.55 -29.63 3.41
C ARG A 2 10.36 -29.05 4.55
N PHE A 3 11.23 -29.86 5.14
CA PHE A 3 12.22 -29.40 6.11
C PHE A 3 13.41 -28.83 5.33
N LEU A 4 13.84 -27.63 5.69
CA LEU A 4 15.07 -27.03 5.17
C LEU A 4 16.08 -27.07 6.31
N ASP A 5 17.08 -27.93 6.21
CA ASP A 5 18.25 -27.91 7.09
C ASP A 5 19.22 -26.85 6.54
N ALA A 6 19.30 -25.72 7.21
CA ALA A 6 20.26 -24.67 6.89
C ALA A 6 21.28 -24.56 8.02
N PRO A 7 22.59 -24.58 7.73
CA PRO A 7 23.61 -24.32 8.75
C PRO A 7 23.51 -22.84 9.18
N ARG A 8 23.43 -22.61 10.48
CA ARG A 8 23.50 -21.30 11.08
C ARG A 8 24.87 -21.12 11.75
N LEU A 9 25.50 -19.98 11.50
CA LEU A 9 26.75 -19.64 12.20
C LEU A 9 26.39 -19.00 13.54
N SER A 10 26.96 -19.53 14.63
CA SER A 10 26.96 -18.89 15.95
C SER A 10 27.92 -17.70 15.96
N SER A 11 27.81 -16.83 16.95
CA SER A 11 28.78 -15.74 17.18
C SER A 11 30.23 -16.22 17.34
N GLU A 12 30.41 -17.51 17.63
CA GLU A 12 31.72 -18.19 17.78
C GLU A 12 32.16 -18.91 16.48
N GLY A 13 31.45 -18.75 15.36
CA GLY A 13 31.80 -19.38 14.08
C GLY A 13 31.48 -20.88 13.98
N ARG A 14 30.79 -21.47 14.96
CA ARG A 14 30.37 -22.87 14.91
C ARG A 14 29.08 -23.04 14.12
N SER A 15 29.04 -23.96 13.17
CA SER A 15 27.81 -24.34 12.47
C SER A 15 27.05 -25.40 13.25
N PHE A 16 25.72 -25.25 13.32
CA PHE A 16 24.85 -26.27 13.90
C PHE A 16 23.60 -26.44 12.99
N PRO A 17 23.06 -27.65 12.87
CA PRO A 17 21.84 -27.89 12.10
C PRO A 17 20.63 -27.33 12.83
N VAL A 18 19.74 -26.63 12.06
CA VAL A 18 18.47 -26.13 12.56
C VAL A 18 17.37 -26.66 11.65
N THR A 19 16.41 -27.40 12.23
CA THR A 19 15.21 -27.85 11.52
C THR A 19 14.19 -26.75 11.54
N ILE A 20 13.76 -26.27 10.33
CA ILE A 20 12.76 -25.22 10.17
C ILE A 20 11.51 -25.86 9.56
N THR A 21 10.38 -25.77 10.26
CA THR A 21 9.08 -26.13 9.71
C THR A 21 8.50 -24.94 8.98
N ARG A 22 8.11 -25.12 7.72
CA ARG A 22 7.42 -24.06 6.97
C ARG A 22 6.01 -23.90 7.48
N GLU A 23 5.69 -22.69 7.92
CA GLU A 23 4.35 -22.29 8.34
C GLU A 23 3.92 -21.03 7.56
N GLU A 24 2.61 -20.81 7.49
CA GLU A 24 2.05 -19.57 6.97
C GLU A 24 2.22 -18.48 8.03
N ILE A 25 3.12 -17.52 7.78
CA ILE A 25 3.33 -16.39 8.67
C ILE A 25 2.23 -15.37 8.45
N LYS A 26 1.29 -15.28 9.39
CA LYS A 26 0.23 -14.26 9.40
C LYS A 26 0.80 -12.93 9.92
N THR A 27 1.33 -12.11 9.03
CA THR A 27 1.78 -10.77 9.39
C THR A 27 0.60 -9.81 9.45
N GLN A 28 0.52 -9.03 10.53
CA GLN A 28 -0.49 -7.97 10.65
C GLN A 28 -0.02 -6.75 9.84
N SER A 29 -0.66 -6.51 8.69
CA SER A 29 -0.31 -5.41 7.79
C SER A 29 -0.94 -4.07 8.19
N VAL A 30 -1.93 -4.06 9.09
CA VAL A 30 -2.64 -2.85 9.53
C VAL A 30 -2.52 -2.67 11.03
N ARG A 31 -2.09 -1.48 11.44
CA ARG A 31 -2.07 -1.04 12.84
C ARG A 31 -2.74 0.33 12.94
N GLY A 32 -3.31 0.64 14.10
CA GLY A 32 -3.93 1.95 14.30
C GLY A 32 -4.31 2.18 15.74
N LYS A 33 -4.42 3.44 16.11
CA LYS A 33 -4.81 3.90 17.42
C LYS A 33 -5.34 5.34 17.37
N VAL A 34 -6.12 5.72 18.35
CA VAL A 34 -6.38 7.13 18.69
C VAL A 34 -5.09 7.66 19.33
N ILE A 35 -4.55 8.77 18.83
CA ILE A 35 -3.31 9.39 19.34
C ILE A 35 -3.59 10.48 20.38
N GLU A 36 -4.67 11.22 20.15
CA GLU A 36 -5.19 12.24 21.08
C GLU A 36 -6.69 12.45 20.78
N PRO A 37 -7.46 13.13 21.63
CA PRO A 37 -8.89 13.35 21.41
C PRO A 37 -9.19 14.01 20.06
N GLY A 38 -9.93 13.30 19.22
CA GLY A 38 -10.29 13.72 17.87
C GLY A 38 -9.28 13.35 16.79
N TYR A 39 -8.14 12.73 17.10
CA TYR A 39 -7.12 12.40 16.10
C TYR A 39 -6.68 10.93 16.17
N ALA A 40 -6.61 10.30 15.02
CA ALA A 40 -6.21 8.91 14.90
C ALA A 40 -5.09 8.72 13.88
N TRP A 41 -4.36 7.63 14.04
CA TRP A 41 -3.31 7.18 13.16
C TRP A 41 -3.57 5.72 12.76
N VAL A 42 -3.46 5.43 11.47
CA VAL A 42 -3.57 4.09 10.90
C VAL A 42 -2.40 3.87 9.96
N ARG A 43 -1.65 2.79 10.16
CA ARG A 43 -0.50 2.42 9.35
C ARG A 43 -0.79 1.18 8.54
N LEU A 44 -0.43 1.23 7.26
CA LEU A 44 -0.31 0.08 6.38
C LEU A 44 1.18 -0.22 6.18
N SER A 45 1.60 -1.45 6.39
CA SER A 45 2.99 -1.88 6.20
C SER A 45 3.19 -2.74 4.96
N GLN A 46 2.08 -3.22 4.37
CA GLN A 46 2.05 -3.98 3.12
C GLN A 46 0.62 -4.15 2.63
N PHE A 47 0.41 -4.27 1.31
CA PHE A 47 -0.88 -4.55 0.69
C PHE A 47 -1.01 -6.05 0.40
N GLN A 48 -1.66 -6.77 1.32
CA GLN A 48 -1.90 -8.21 1.28
C GLN A 48 -3.40 -8.51 1.09
N GLU A 49 -3.76 -9.79 0.90
CA GLU A 49 -5.15 -10.22 0.74
C GLU A 49 -6.09 -9.77 1.88
N ARG A 50 -5.58 -9.78 3.12
CA ARG A 50 -6.35 -9.42 4.31
C ARG A 50 -6.29 -7.94 4.67
N THR A 51 -5.47 -7.15 3.97
CA THR A 51 -5.23 -5.75 4.34
C THR A 51 -6.51 -4.92 4.34
N VAL A 52 -7.41 -5.14 3.37
CA VAL A 52 -8.67 -4.39 3.28
C VAL A 52 -9.58 -4.70 4.46
N ASP A 53 -9.78 -5.98 4.80
CA ASP A 53 -10.60 -6.38 5.95
C ASP A 53 -10.02 -5.92 7.28
N ASP A 54 -8.68 -6.02 7.42
CA ASP A 54 -7.96 -5.56 8.61
C ASP A 54 -8.04 -4.03 8.75
N PHE A 55 -7.98 -3.29 7.64
CA PHE A 55 -8.16 -1.85 7.60
C PHE A 55 -9.59 -1.45 8.02
N VAL A 56 -10.60 -2.07 7.42
CA VAL A 56 -12.01 -1.81 7.77
C VAL A 56 -12.24 -2.03 9.25
N ARG A 57 -11.82 -3.19 9.77
CA ARG A 57 -11.92 -3.49 11.21
C ARG A 57 -11.22 -2.45 12.07
N LYS A 58 -10.01 -2.02 11.68
CA LYS A 58 -9.24 -1.02 12.43
C LYS A 58 -9.91 0.35 12.41
N ILE A 59 -10.49 0.77 11.30
CA ILE A 59 -11.27 2.01 11.21
C ILE A 59 -12.53 1.93 12.09
N GLU A 60 -13.25 0.78 12.08
CA GLU A 60 -14.39 0.57 12.98
C GLU A 60 -13.99 0.69 14.46
N GLU A 61 -12.86 0.08 14.86
CA GLU A 61 -12.32 0.18 16.22
C GLU A 61 -11.99 1.64 16.61
N VAL A 62 -11.35 2.39 15.70
CA VAL A 62 -11.00 3.80 15.89
C VAL A 62 -12.26 4.65 16.06
N TYR A 63 -13.24 4.51 15.17
CA TYR A 63 -14.50 5.28 15.26
C TYR A 63 -15.39 4.87 16.45
N LYS A 64 -15.25 3.63 16.95
CA LYS A 64 -15.90 3.22 18.19
C LYS A 64 -15.29 3.92 19.41
N GLN A 65 -13.97 4.17 19.41
CA GLN A 65 -13.27 4.89 20.49
C GLN A 65 -13.46 6.40 20.39
N GLU A 66 -13.41 6.94 19.17
CA GLU A 66 -13.51 8.37 18.88
C GLU A 66 -14.47 8.61 17.70
N PRO A 67 -15.79 8.72 17.98
CA PRO A 67 -16.80 8.90 16.94
C PRO A 67 -16.67 10.22 16.16
N ASN A 68 -16.07 11.24 16.78
CA ASN A 68 -15.97 12.61 16.26
C ASN A 68 -14.53 12.92 15.85
N LEU A 69 -13.96 12.13 14.92
CA LEU A 69 -12.63 12.38 14.42
C LEU A 69 -12.54 13.74 13.73
N LYS A 70 -11.54 14.53 14.14
CA LYS A 70 -11.15 15.83 13.56
C LYS A 70 -10.03 15.68 12.52
N GLY A 71 -9.29 14.57 12.57
CA GLY A 71 -8.21 14.26 11.63
C GLY A 71 -7.77 12.81 11.72
N LEU A 72 -7.32 12.30 10.56
CA LEU A 72 -6.78 10.96 10.41
C LEU A 72 -5.42 11.02 9.71
N VAL A 73 -4.45 10.28 10.23
CA VAL A 73 -3.15 10.06 9.60
C VAL A 73 -3.13 8.65 9.02
N LEU A 74 -2.92 8.53 7.71
CA LEU A 74 -2.65 7.27 7.01
C LEU A 74 -1.14 7.16 6.78
N ASP A 75 -0.48 6.25 7.47
CA ASP A 75 0.97 6.08 7.43
C ASP A 75 1.35 4.95 6.47
N LEU A 76 1.96 5.31 5.35
CA LEU A 76 2.45 4.40 4.30
C LEU A 76 4.00 4.36 4.26
N ARG A 77 4.69 4.91 5.25
CA ARG A 77 6.16 4.90 5.30
C ARG A 77 6.70 3.48 5.41
N ASN A 78 7.74 3.19 4.62
CA ASN A 78 8.37 1.87 4.53
C ASN A 78 7.40 0.75 4.10
N ASP A 79 6.34 1.09 3.36
CA ASP A 79 5.40 0.13 2.78
C ASP A 79 5.79 -0.14 1.32
N PRO A 80 6.35 -1.33 1.00
CA PRO A 80 6.83 -1.65 -0.36
C PRO A 80 5.70 -1.88 -1.36
N GLY A 81 4.45 -1.74 -0.91
CA GLY A 81 3.26 -1.98 -1.71
C GLY A 81 2.72 -3.40 -1.60
N GLY A 82 2.19 -3.92 -2.69
CA GLY A 82 1.58 -5.24 -2.78
C GLY A 82 0.47 -5.31 -3.82
N LEU A 83 -0.69 -5.80 -3.44
CA LEU A 83 -1.80 -6.08 -4.33
C LEU A 83 -2.49 -4.80 -4.82
N LEU A 84 -2.73 -4.74 -6.12
CA LEU A 84 -3.38 -3.62 -6.79
C LEU A 84 -4.84 -3.43 -6.34
N ASP A 85 -5.59 -4.53 -6.27
CA ASP A 85 -6.99 -4.52 -5.80
C ASP A 85 -7.11 -3.95 -4.38
N ALA A 86 -6.18 -4.29 -3.49
CA ALA A 86 -6.12 -3.73 -2.14
C ALA A 86 -5.82 -2.21 -2.17
N ALA A 87 -4.92 -1.74 -3.06
CA ALA A 87 -4.66 -0.31 -3.21
C ALA A 87 -5.89 0.46 -3.72
N VAL A 88 -6.61 -0.13 -4.69
CA VAL A 88 -7.87 0.45 -5.20
C VAL A 88 -8.92 0.51 -4.09
N ALA A 89 -9.09 -0.56 -3.28
CA ALA A 89 -10.02 -0.58 -2.16
C ALA A 89 -9.70 0.47 -1.09
N ILE A 90 -8.43 0.58 -0.67
CA ILE A 90 -8.01 1.59 0.31
C ILE A 90 -8.23 3.01 -0.23
N SER A 91 -7.94 3.26 -1.50
CA SER A 91 -8.25 4.55 -2.14
C SER A 91 -9.74 4.82 -2.16
N ALA A 92 -10.56 3.82 -2.54
CA ALA A 92 -12.01 3.91 -2.60
C ALA A 92 -12.66 4.17 -1.22
N ALA A 93 -12.02 3.74 -0.12
CA ALA A 93 -12.49 4.04 1.22
C ALA A 93 -12.55 5.55 1.51
N PHE A 94 -11.69 6.34 0.87
CA PHE A 94 -11.58 7.79 1.07
C PHE A 94 -12.13 8.63 -0.08
N LEU A 95 -12.21 8.08 -1.29
CA LEU A 95 -12.62 8.80 -2.50
C LEU A 95 -14.12 8.66 -2.77
N PRO A 96 -14.72 9.57 -3.54
CA PRO A 96 -16.04 9.36 -4.11
C PRO A 96 -16.08 8.09 -4.98
N GLU A 97 -17.27 7.54 -5.15
CA GLU A 97 -17.47 6.37 -6.01
C GLU A 97 -17.15 6.69 -7.48
N ASN A 98 -16.66 5.67 -8.18
CA ASN A 98 -16.40 5.70 -9.63
C ASN A 98 -15.33 6.71 -10.10
N VAL A 99 -14.65 7.43 -9.22
CA VAL A 99 -13.52 8.27 -9.66
C VAL A 99 -12.30 7.40 -9.95
N LYS A 100 -11.46 7.85 -10.88
CA LYS A 100 -10.25 7.14 -11.28
C LYS A 100 -9.25 7.09 -10.11
N VAL A 101 -8.74 5.89 -9.81
CA VAL A 101 -7.68 5.66 -8.82
C VAL A 101 -6.32 5.58 -9.49
N VAL A 102 -6.20 4.77 -10.53
CA VAL A 102 -4.96 4.52 -11.26
C VAL A 102 -5.28 4.05 -12.67
N SER A 103 -4.39 4.29 -13.62
CA SER A 103 -4.45 3.67 -14.94
C SER A 103 -3.14 2.97 -15.26
N THR A 104 -3.21 2.00 -16.17
CA THR A 104 -2.05 1.34 -16.75
C THR A 104 -1.97 1.66 -18.23
N ASP A 105 -0.75 1.79 -18.75
CA ASP A 105 -0.47 1.91 -20.18
C ASP A 105 0.77 1.07 -20.52
N GLY A 106 0.66 0.29 -21.59
CA GLY A 106 1.69 -0.58 -22.09
C GLY A 106 1.61 -0.71 -23.61
N GLN A 107 2.52 -1.51 -24.19
CA GLN A 107 2.60 -1.66 -25.64
C GLN A 107 1.38 -2.38 -26.25
N LEU A 108 0.81 -3.33 -25.51
CA LEU A 108 -0.34 -4.10 -25.95
C LEU A 108 -1.64 -3.46 -25.50
N ALA A 109 -2.70 -3.58 -26.30
CA ALA A 109 -4.01 -3.01 -25.97
C ALA A 109 -4.57 -3.54 -24.65
N GLU A 110 -4.38 -4.84 -24.36
CA GLU A 110 -4.78 -5.48 -23.10
C GLU A 110 -3.99 -4.99 -21.88
N SER A 111 -2.88 -4.28 -22.09
CA SER A 111 -2.10 -3.65 -21.01
C SER A 111 -2.60 -2.28 -20.60
N LYS A 112 -3.61 -1.77 -21.30
CA LYS A 112 -4.24 -0.47 -21.02
C LYS A 112 -5.51 -0.71 -20.22
N ALA A 113 -5.54 -0.18 -19.01
CA ALA A 113 -6.70 -0.30 -18.12
C ALA A 113 -6.85 0.94 -17.25
N VAL A 114 -8.09 1.20 -16.81
CA VAL A 114 -8.42 2.22 -15.82
C VAL A 114 -9.09 1.54 -14.65
N PHE A 115 -8.61 1.82 -13.46
CA PHE A 115 -9.13 1.29 -12.20
C PHE A 115 -9.79 2.43 -11.44
N ASN A 116 -11.10 2.32 -11.27
CA ASN A 116 -11.89 3.32 -10.57
C ASN A 116 -12.18 2.89 -9.12
N ALA A 117 -12.58 3.82 -8.27
CA ALA A 117 -13.06 3.58 -6.90
C ALA A 117 -14.45 2.89 -6.94
N SER A 118 -14.50 1.66 -7.44
CA SER A 118 -15.71 0.89 -7.67
C SER A 118 -15.50 -0.58 -7.29
N PRO A 119 -16.53 -1.25 -6.72
CA PRO A 119 -16.43 -2.63 -6.26
C PRO A 119 -15.90 -3.61 -7.30
N GLU A 120 -16.18 -3.40 -8.58
CA GLU A 120 -15.71 -4.28 -9.66
C GLU A 120 -14.18 -4.39 -9.76
N PHE A 121 -13.43 -3.35 -9.29
CA PHE A 121 -11.97 -3.29 -9.37
C PHE A 121 -11.26 -3.79 -8.11
N TYR A 122 -11.97 -3.94 -6.99
CA TYR A 122 -11.35 -4.37 -5.74
C TYR A 122 -12.03 -5.55 -5.06
N LEU A 123 -13.27 -5.92 -5.44
CA LEU A 123 -13.91 -7.08 -4.86
C LEU A 123 -13.34 -8.38 -5.44
N ARG A 124 -12.97 -9.27 -4.57
CA ARG A 124 -12.67 -10.66 -4.91
C ARG A 124 -13.96 -11.48 -4.97
N ARG A 125 -13.98 -12.47 -5.85
CA ARG A 125 -15.16 -13.32 -6.06
C ARG A 125 -15.63 -13.96 -4.73
N GLY A 126 -16.91 -13.83 -4.42
CA GLY A 126 -17.60 -14.57 -3.35
C GLY A 126 -17.74 -13.83 -2.01
N GLY A 127 -17.33 -12.56 -1.88
CA GLY A 127 -17.50 -11.76 -0.67
C GLY A 127 -18.43 -10.56 -0.84
N GLY A 128 -19.06 -10.10 0.25
CA GLY A 128 -19.70 -8.79 0.30
C GLY A 128 -18.65 -7.66 0.28
N ASP A 129 -19.07 -6.45 -0.08
CA ASP A 129 -18.19 -5.29 -0.09
C ASP A 129 -17.82 -4.87 1.35
N PRO A 130 -16.57 -5.05 1.79
CA PRO A 130 -16.15 -4.70 3.14
C PRO A 130 -16.21 -3.20 3.42
N LEU A 131 -16.09 -2.35 2.38
CA LEU A 131 -16.10 -0.90 2.53
C LEU A 131 -17.47 -0.35 2.94
N LYS A 132 -18.56 -1.11 2.73
CA LYS A 132 -19.91 -0.72 3.19
C LYS A 132 -20.03 -0.62 4.72
N ARG A 133 -19.10 -1.22 5.45
CA ARG A 133 -19.04 -1.15 6.92
C ARG A 133 -18.37 0.13 7.42
N LEU A 134 -17.67 0.85 6.55
CA LEU A 134 -16.96 2.06 6.93
C LEU A 134 -17.93 3.21 7.24
N PRO A 135 -17.65 4.02 8.28
CA PRO A 135 -18.42 5.23 8.56
C PRO A 135 -18.35 6.21 7.40
N ALA A 136 -19.50 6.80 7.04
CA ALA A 136 -19.56 7.81 5.96
C ALA A 136 -18.62 9.00 6.21
N ALA A 137 -18.41 9.36 7.48
CA ALA A 137 -17.51 10.43 7.90
C ALA A 137 -16.05 10.20 7.45
N LEU A 138 -15.64 8.94 7.18
CA LEU A 138 -14.29 8.64 6.70
C LEU A 138 -13.99 9.33 5.36
N LYS A 139 -15.00 9.55 4.52
CA LYS A 139 -14.82 10.22 3.21
C LYS A 139 -14.58 11.73 3.33
N SER A 140 -14.91 12.33 4.48
CA SER A 140 -14.79 13.78 4.68
C SER A 140 -13.81 14.22 5.78
N VAL A 141 -13.40 13.30 6.67
CA VAL A 141 -12.44 13.61 7.73
C VAL A 141 -11.14 14.19 7.14
N PRO A 142 -10.57 15.27 7.68
CA PRO A 142 -9.25 15.74 7.28
C PRO A 142 -8.21 14.60 7.31
N LEU A 143 -7.48 14.44 6.20
CA LEU A 143 -6.61 13.30 5.99
C LEU A 143 -5.19 13.75 5.63
N VAL A 144 -4.21 13.24 6.35
CA VAL A 144 -2.79 13.33 6.03
C VAL A 144 -2.27 11.95 5.66
N VAL A 145 -1.50 11.85 4.57
CA VAL A 145 -0.83 10.61 4.16
C VAL A 145 0.67 10.80 4.36
N LEU A 146 1.27 9.96 5.20
CA LEU A 146 2.72 9.96 5.41
C LEU A 146 3.40 8.99 4.46
N VAL A 147 4.43 9.46 3.78
CA VAL A 147 5.23 8.68 2.82
C VAL A 147 6.73 8.93 3.01
N ASN A 148 7.56 7.99 2.55
CA ASN A 148 9.01 8.15 2.46
C ASN A 148 9.57 7.32 1.28
N GLU A 149 10.90 7.27 1.16
CA GLU A 149 11.59 6.53 0.08
C GLU A 149 11.31 5.03 0.10
N GLY A 150 10.87 4.48 1.24
CA GLY A 150 10.43 3.09 1.36
C GLY A 150 8.99 2.84 0.92
N SER A 151 8.22 3.91 0.63
CA SER A 151 6.85 3.81 0.07
C SER A 151 6.92 3.50 -1.41
N ALA A 152 6.36 2.36 -1.85
CA ALA A 152 6.50 1.92 -3.23
C ALA A 152 5.23 1.27 -3.78
N SER A 153 5.05 1.29 -5.12
CA SER A 153 4.02 0.52 -5.85
C SER A 153 2.59 0.84 -5.38
N ALA A 154 1.89 -0.09 -4.71
CA ALA A 154 0.53 0.09 -4.20
C ALA A 154 0.41 1.31 -3.26
N SER A 155 1.41 1.57 -2.42
CA SER A 155 1.46 2.76 -1.56
C SER A 155 1.51 4.05 -2.39
N GLU A 156 2.24 4.04 -3.51
CA GLU A 156 2.32 5.19 -4.42
C GLU A 156 1.01 5.40 -5.18
N ILE A 157 0.30 4.31 -5.50
CA ILE A 157 -1.04 4.38 -6.10
C ILE A 157 -2.00 5.08 -5.13
N VAL A 158 -2.02 4.68 -3.86
CA VAL A 158 -2.89 5.29 -2.84
C VAL A 158 -2.53 6.76 -2.62
N ALA A 159 -1.25 7.05 -2.37
CA ALA A 159 -0.79 8.42 -2.14
C ALA A 159 -1.08 9.33 -3.34
N GLY A 160 -0.76 8.89 -4.56
CA GLY A 160 -1.00 9.64 -5.78
C GLY A 160 -2.47 9.86 -6.10
N ALA A 161 -3.33 8.86 -5.86
CA ALA A 161 -4.76 8.99 -6.04
C ALA A 161 -5.36 10.02 -5.06
N LEU A 162 -5.01 9.92 -3.78
CA LEU A 162 -5.52 10.84 -2.76
C LEU A 162 -5.00 12.28 -2.95
N GLN A 163 -3.74 12.43 -3.41
CA GLN A 163 -3.15 13.72 -3.75
C GLN A 163 -3.82 14.37 -4.95
N ASP A 164 -3.93 13.66 -6.07
CA ASP A 164 -4.49 14.18 -7.32
C ASP A 164 -5.96 14.59 -7.15
N HIS A 165 -6.74 13.84 -6.36
CA HIS A 165 -8.11 14.20 -5.99
C HIS A 165 -8.21 15.25 -4.89
N LYS A 166 -7.08 15.77 -4.38
CA LYS A 166 -7.04 16.74 -3.26
C LYS A 166 -7.80 16.25 -2.02
N ARG A 167 -7.84 14.91 -1.85
CA ARG A 167 -8.51 14.29 -0.71
C ARG A 167 -7.65 14.32 0.55
N ALA A 168 -6.32 14.28 0.38
CA ALA A 168 -5.38 14.28 1.46
C ALA A 168 -4.20 15.21 1.17
N THR A 169 -3.55 15.69 2.23
CA THR A 169 -2.22 16.28 2.16
C THR A 169 -1.19 15.15 2.29
N VAL A 170 -0.32 15.01 1.31
CA VAL A 170 0.79 14.03 1.34
C VAL A 170 2.00 14.70 1.98
N MET A 171 2.56 14.10 3.04
CA MET A 171 3.70 14.63 3.79
C MET A 171 4.83 13.61 3.89
N GLY A 172 6.07 14.08 3.93
CA GLY A 172 7.26 13.28 4.13
C GLY A 172 8.31 13.46 3.05
N ALA A 173 8.98 12.37 2.64
CA ALA A 173 9.96 12.35 1.56
C ALA A 173 9.38 11.78 0.28
N GLN A 174 10.01 12.08 -0.87
CA GLN A 174 9.62 11.52 -2.17
C GLN A 174 9.66 9.99 -2.14
N THR A 175 8.64 9.35 -2.72
CA THR A 175 8.51 7.90 -2.72
C THR A 175 9.45 7.22 -3.71
N PHE A 176 9.51 5.90 -3.67
CA PHE A 176 10.49 5.08 -4.40
C PHE A 176 10.43 5.22 -5.92
N GLY A 177 9.24 5.29 -6.51
CA GLY A 177 9.07 5.33 -7.97
C GLY A 177 8.92 3.97 -8.62
N LYS A 178 8.27 3.01 -7.97
CA LYS A 178 7.97 1.69 -8.54
C LYS A 178 6.63 1.71 -9.27
N GLY A 179 6.64 2.16 -10.51
CA GLY A 179 5.46 2.29 -11.36
C GLY A 179 5.32 1.21 -12.43
N SER A 180 6.00 0.07 -12.33
CA SER A 180 5.94 -1.01 -13.33
C SER A 180 4.92 -2.09 -12.96
N VAL A 181 4.11 -2.50 -13.95
CA VAL A 181 3.18 -3.63 -13.84
C VAL A 181 3.90 -4.91 -14.24
N GLN A 182 3.90 -5.89 -13.34
CA GLN A 182 4.51 -7.20 -13.58
C GLN A 182 3.42 -8.23 -13.87
N THR A 183 3.51 -8.88 -15.03
CA THR A 183 2.65 -10.00 -15.41
C THR A 183 3.42 -11.30 -15.30
N VAL A 184 2.86 -12.29 -14.62
CA VAL A 184 3.42 -13.64 -14.54
C VAL A 184 2.64 -14.54 -15.52
N ARG A 185 3.35 -15.12 -16.50
CA ARG A 185 2.79 -16.11 -17.42
C ARG A 185 3.35 -17.48 -17.06
N PRO A 186 2.50 -18.46 -16.68
CA PRO A 186 2.97 -19.83 -16.48
C PRO A 186 3.46 -20.41 -17.82
N LEU A 187 4.61 -21.06 -17.79
CA LEU A 187 5.20 -21.77 -18.94
C LEU A 187 5.13 -23.30 -18.78
N GLY A 188 4.75 -23.77 -17.59
CA GLY A 188 4.62 -25.17 -17.22
C GLY A 188 4.15 -25.31 -15.77
N PRO A 189 4.07 -26.54 -15.24
CA PRO A 189 3.56 -26.80 -13.88
C PRO A 189 4.34 -26.05 -12.78
N ASP A 190 5.65 -25.93 -12.95
CA ASP A 190 6.56 -25.37 -11.93
C ASP A 190 7.38 -24.18 -12.45
N THR A 191 7.06 -23.66 -13.63
CA THR A 191 7.82 -22.57 -14.28
C THR A 191 6.92 -21.44 -14.72
N GLY A 192 7.41 -20.21 -14.61
CA GLY A 192 6.70 -19.02 -15.04
C GLY A 192 7.66 -17.93 -15.50
N LEU A 193 7.18 -17.12 -16.42
CA LEU A 193 7.87 -15.93 -16.92
C LEU A 193 7.24 -14.69 -16.31
N LYS A 194 8.06 -13.87 -15.65
CA LYS A 194 7.66 -12.58 -15.09
C LYS A 194 8.17 -11.45 -15.98
N LEU A 195 7.25 -10.70 -16.55
CA LEU A 195 7.53 -9.61 -17.49
C LEU A 195 6.93 -8.29 -17.02
N THR A 196 7.61 -7.18 -17.28
CA THR A 196 7.02 -5.85 -17.21
C THR A 196 6.18 -5.61 -18.47
N THR A 197 4.87 -5.41 -18.30
CA THR A 197 3.92 -5.28 -19.41
C THR A 197 3.31 -3.89 -19.53
N ALA A 198 3.31 -3.10 -18.45
CA ALA A 198 2.76 -1.76 -18.44
C ALA A 198 3.39 -0.89 -17.36
N ARG A 199 3.03 0.39 -17.33
CA ARG A 199 3.35 1.35 -16.28
C ARG A 199 2.10 1.89 -15.63
N TYR A 200 2.20 2.24 -14.34
CA TYR A 200 1.15 2.90 -13.59
C TYR A 200 1.21 4.41 -13.76
N TYR A 201 0.02 5.02 -13.86
CA TYR A 201 -0.19 6.46 -13.94
C TYR A 201 -1.23 6.88 -12.91
N THR A 202 -0.98 8.00 -12.24
CA THR A 202 -1.92 8.60 -11.29
C THR A 202 -3.19 9.10 -12.00
N PRO A 203 -4.26 9.49 -11.29
CA PRO A 203 -5.47 10.04 -11.92
C PRO A 203 -5.21 11.18 -12.88
N SER A 204 -4.24 12.07 -12.59
CA SER A 204 -3.86 13.19 -13.46
C SER A 204 -2.97 12.78 -14.64
N GLY A 205 -2.61 11.48 -14.77
CA GLY A 205 -1.76 10.97 -15.86
C GLY A 205 -0.26 11.08 -15.62
N LYS A 206 0.18 11.39 -14.40
CA LYS A 206 1.61 11.39 -14.05
C LYS A 206 2.14 9.97 -13.92
N SER A 207 3.29 9.68 -14.54
CA SER A 207 3.95 8.38 -14.39
C SER A 207 4.56 8.24 -13.00
N ILE A 208 4.29 7.11 -12.34
CA ILE A 208 4.92 6.76 -11.07
C ILE A 208 6.34 6.23 -11.30
N GLN A 209 6.60 5.56 -12.45
CA GLN A 209 7.87 4.89 -12.73
C GLN A 209 9.05 5.86 -12.69
N ALA A 210 10.03 5.55 -11.82
CA ALA A 210 11.28 6.28 -11.58
C ALA A 210 11.08 7.74 -11.11
N LYS A 211 9.84 8.17 -10.86
CA LYS A 211 9.50 9.53 -10.40
C LYS A 211 8.93 9.52 -8.98
N GLY A 212 8.18 8.47 -8.63
CA GLY A 212 7.48 8.41 -7.36
C GLY A 212 6.39 9.48 -7.23
N ILE A 213 5.93 9.64 -6.00
CA ILE A 213 5.03 10.71 -5.58
C ILE A 213 5.85 11.74 -4.81
N VAL A 214 5.82 12.98 -5.25
CA VAL A 214 6.43 14.10 -4.54
C VAL A 214 5.40 14.59 -3.52
N PRO A 215 5.73 14.62 -2.22
CA PRO A 215 4.82 15.11 -1.19
C PRO A 215 4.44 16.58 -1.39
N ASP A 216 3.25 16.98 -0.92
CA ASP A 216 2.81 18.38 -0.86
C ASP A 216 3.61 19.14 0.20
N VAL A 217 4.00 18.45 1.28
CA VAL A 217 4.83 18.98 2.36
C VAL A 217 6.04 18.06 2.54
N LEU A 218 7.23 18.58 2.20
CA LEU A 218 8.48 17.86 2.41
C LEU A 218 8.87 17.92 3.90
N VAL A 219 9.13 16.77 4.48
CA VAL A 219 9.59 16.61 5.86
C VAL A 219 10.65 15.52 5.88
N ASP A 220 11.85 15.86 6.36
CA ASP A 220 12.90 14.89 6.59
C ASP A 220 12.61 14.06 7.84
N GLU A 221 12.86 12.75 7.77
CA GLU A 221 12.60 11.84 8.89
C GLU A 221 13.63 11.98 10.03
N THR A 222 14.81 12.56 9.73
CA THR A 222 15.88 12.82 10.70
C THR A 222 16.47 14.20 10.49
N ALA A 223 17.12 14.76 11.54
CA ALA A 223 17.84 16.02 11.44
C ALA A 223 19.03 15.97 10.44
N GLU A 224 19.47 14.77 10.07
CA GLU A 224 20.56 14.52 9.11
C GLU A 224 20.05 14.16 7.70
N GLY A 225 18.74 14.17 7.49
CA GLY A 225 18.10 13.77 6.25
C GLY A 225 17.63 12.31 6.25
N SER A 226 17.16 11.83 5.08
CA SER A 226 16.63 10.48 4.95
C SER A 226 17.71 9.40 5.13
N PRO A 227 17.47 8.35 5.94
CA PRO A 227 18.41 7.23 6.07
C PRO A 227 18.63 6.46 4.76
N PHE A 228 17.80 6.69 3.74
CA PHE A 228 17.88 6.06 2.42
C PHE A 228 18.46 6.98 1.33
N ALA A 229 18.91 8.19 1.66
CA ALA A 229 19.48 9.14 0.69
C ALA A 229 20.66 8.55 -0.10
N SER A 230 21.47 7.70 0.54
CA SER A 230 22.61 7.01 -0.07
C SER A 230 22.26 5.95 -1.12
N LEU A 231 20.98 5.53 -1.20
CA LEU A 231 20.51 4.52 -2.17
C LEU A 231 20.06 5.15 -3.50
N ARG A 232 20.15 6.47 -3.65
CA ARG A 232 19.72 7.22 -4.85
C ARG A 232 20.86 7.58 -5.82
N THR A 233 22.10 7.22 -5.50
CA THR A 233 23.29 7.46 -6.36
C THR A 233 23.59 6.27 -7.27
#